data_65cc74b6db76676df8f6a4da03d3c187
#
_entry.id   65cc74b6db76676df8f6a4da03d3c187
#
_cell.length_a   1.000
_cell.length_b   1.000
_cell.length_c   1.000
_cell.angle_alpha   90.00
_cell.angle_beta   90.00
_cell.angle_gamma   90.00
#
_symmetry.space_group_name_H-M   'P 1'
#
loop_
_entity.id
_entity.type
_entity.pdbx_description
1 polymer ?
#
loop_
_entity_poly.entity_id
_entity_poly.type
_entity_poly.pdbx_seq_one_letter_code
_entity_poly.pdbx_strand_id
1 'polypeptide(L)'
;QKFVSERGGGFLMLGGMESFHEGKYLRTPIGDMLPVYLDLDEETAEPPGKVQFQLAREGWLQPWARLRDTESDERARLDGMPAFEVFNRVRALKPGASVIASVRDEKGGELPALAVQRFGRGRTAALMVGDIWRWGMKDAAAHDDMDRAWRQLVRWLISDVPLRVQTSAEPVPADANGAERVQVRVRDEKFQPVDDAVVTIEIEPVVFAGTAGAAGA
;
A
#
# COMPACT_ATOMS: atom_id res chain seq x y z
N GLN A 1 -3.70 -3.46 -17.59
CA GLN A 1 -4.50 -4.46 -16.90
C GLN A 1 -3.70 -5.75 -16.68
N LYS A 2 -3.17 -6.41 -17.73
CA LYS A 2 -2.38 -7.67 -17.64
C LYS A 2 -1.16 -7.56 -16.71
N PHE A 3 -0.48 -6.42 -16.69
CA PHE A 3 0.65 -6.19 -15.78
C PHE A 3 0.24 -6.39 -14.31
N VAL A 4 -0.95 -5.92 -13.92
CA VAL A 4 -1.46 -6.10 -12.55
C VAL A 4 -2.01 -7.51 -12.36
N SER A 5 -2.96 -7.94 -13.23
CA SER A 5 -3.70 -9.17 -13.00
C SER A 5 -2.88 -10.46 -13.17
N GLU A 6 -1.92 -10.47 -14.10
CA GLU A 6 -1.17 -11.68 -14.46
C GLU A 6 0.24 -11.69 -13.85
N ARG A 7 0.90 -10.51 -13.80
CA ARG A 7 2.29 -10.37 -13.30
C ARG A 7 2.41 -9.94 -11.85
N GLY A 8 1.29 -9.64 -11.18
CA GLY A 8 1.30 -9.24 -9.78
C GLY A 8 1.70 -7.79 -9.54
N GLY A 9 1.69 -6.94 -10.57
CA GLY A 9 2.04 -5.53 -10.44
C GLY A 9 1.09 -4.75 -9.53
N GLY A 10 1.55 -3.60 -9.03
CA GLY A 10 0.74 -2.66 -8.28
C GLY A 10 0.17 -1.56 -9.17
N PHE A 11 -1.04 -1.08 -8.87
CA PHE A 11 -1.64 0.07 -9.50
C PHE A 11 -2.22 1.01 -8.44
N LEU A 12 -1.86 2.29 -8.49
CA LEU A 12 -2.39 3.32 -7.60
C LEU A 12 -2.96 4.45 -8.45
N MET A 13 -4.22 4.79 -8.21
CA MET A 13 -4.83 6.01 -8.72
C MET A 13 -4.87 7.07 -7.64
N LEU A 14 -4.39 8.26 -7.97
CA LEU A 14 -4.39 9.42 -7.09
C LEU A 14 -5.54 10.37 -7.46
N GLY A 15 -6.13 10.98 -6.44
CA GLY A 15 -7.11 12.04 -6.59
C GLY A 15 -6.54 13.28 -7.28
N GLY A 16 -7.43 14.08 -7.81
CA GLY A 16 -7.12 15.33 -8.50
C GLY A 16 -8.34 15.87 -9.20
N MET A 17 -8.25 17.09 -9.73
CA MET A 17 -9.41 17.77 -10.34
C MET A 17 -9.97 17.04 -11.57
N GLU A 18 -9.12 16.30 -12.31
CA GLU A 18 -9.52 15.55 -13.50
C GLU A 18 -9.28 14.03 -13.31
N SER A 19 -9.45 13.55 -12.06
CA SER A 19 -9.29 12.13 -11.73
C SER A 19 -10.65 11.48 -11.49
N PHE A 20 -10.67 10.14 -11.41
CA PHE A 20 -11.86 9.34 -11.12
C PHE A 20 -13.03 9.60 -12.08
N HIS A 21 -14.15 10.11 -11.61
CA HIS A 21 -15.33 10.40 -12.42
C HIS A 21 -15.04 11.44 -13.51
N GLU A 22 -14.42 12.55 -13.14
CA GLU A 22 -14.09 13.66 -14.06
C GLU A 22 -13.08 13.23 -15.13
N GLY A 23 -12.18 12.28 -14.81
CA GLY A 23 -11.24 11.68 -15.74
C GLY A 23 -11.86 10.72 -16.75
N LYS A 24 -13.18 10.46 -16.65
CA LYS A 24 -13.97 9.63 -17.57
C LYS A 24 -13.42 8.21 -17.74
N TYR A 25 -12.89 7.64 -16.66
CA TYR A 25 -12.32 6.27 -16.65
C TYR A 25 -13.39 5.17 -16.58
N LEU A 26 -14.67 5.52 -16.51
CA LEU A 26 -15.78 4.55 -16.53
C LEU A 26 -15.72 3.70 -17.83
N ARG A 27 -15.91 2.39 -17.69
CA ARG A 27 -15.83 1.39 -18.79
C ARG A 27 -14.49 1.38 -19.53
N THR A 28 -13.42 1.72 -18.82
CA THR A 28 -12.03 1.59 -19.32
C THR A 28 -11.29 0.52 -18.52
N PRO A 29 -10.17 -0.03 -19.05
CA PRO A 29 -9.33 -0.95 -18.29
C PRO A 29 -8.82 -0.36 -16.97
N ILE A 30 -8.70 0.97 -16.85
CA ILE A 30 -8.35 1.66 -15.60
C ILE A 30 -9.52 1.56 -14.63
N GLY A 31 -10.73 1.96 -15.06
CA GLY A 31 -11.94 1.86 -14.24
C GLY A 31 -12.20 0.44 -13.75
N ASP A 32 -11.93 -0.57 -14.60
CA ASP A 32 -12.08 -1.99 -14.22
C ASP A 32 -11.15 -2.40 -13.07
N MET A 33 -9.91 -1.88 -13.05
CA MET A 33 -8.90 -2.19 -12.03
C MET A 33 -9.12 -1.46 -10.70
N LEU A 34 -9.85 -0.34 -10.69
CA LEU A 34 -10.06 0.44 -9.47
C LEU A 34 -10.90 -0.34 -8.45
N PRO A 35 -10.64 -0.16 -7.14
CA PRO A 35 -11.43 -0.76 -6.07
C PRO A 35 -12.80 -0.10 -5.85
N VAL A 36 -13.14 0.88 -6.68
CA VAL A 36 -14.33 1.73 -6.55
C VAL A 36 -15.11 1.81 -7.85
N TYR A 37 -16.42 2.08 -7.75
CA TYR A 37 -17.27 2.40 -8.89
C TYR A 37 -17.26 3.90 -9.17
N LEU A 38 -17.15 4.27 -10.46
CA LEU A 38 -17.02 5.64 -10.93
C LEU A 38 -18.32 6.24 -11.51
N ASP A 39 -19.38 5.45 -11.62
CA ASP A 39 -20.67 5.85 -12.18
C ASP A 39 -21.47 6.66 -11.16
N LEU A 40 -21.05 7.90 -10.94
CA LEU A 40 -21.74 8.88 -10.12
C LEU A 40 -22.76 9.66 -10.95
N ASP A 41 -23.87 10.02 -10.31
CA ASP A 41 -24.77 11.05 -10.83
C ASP A 41 -24.13 12.44 -10.62
N GLU A 42 -24.39 13.40 -11.53
CA GLU A 42 -23.79 14.74 -11.46
C GLU A 42 -24.05 15.43 -10.11
N GLU A 43 -25.23 15.23 -9.53
CA GLU A 43 -25.62 15.79 -8.23
C GLU A 43 -24.78 15.23 -7.06
N THR A 44 -24.37 13.96 -7.14
CA THR A 44 -23.56 13.30 -6.11
C THR A 44 -22.06 13.47 -6.33
N ALA A 45 -21.63 13.95 -7.48
CA ALA A 45 -20.23 14.17 -7.81
C ALA A 45 -19.64 15.42 -7.14
N GLU A 46 -20.50 16.35 -6.67
CA GLU A 46 -20.01 17.57 -5.99
C GLU A 46 -19.07 17.25 -4.82
N PRO A 47 -17.91 17.94 -4.73
CA PRO A 47 -16.99 17.77 -3.61
C PRO A 47 -17.67 18.09 -2.26
N PRO A 48 -17.34 17.36 -1.19
CA PRO A 48 -17.98 17.53 0.12
C PRO A 48 -17.52 18.80 0.89
N GLY A 49 -16.72 19.67 0.28
CA GLY A 49 -16.04 20.77 0.94
C GLY A 49 -14.75 20.29 1.63
N LYS A 50 -14.40 20.90 2.78
CA LYS A 50 -13.24 20.50 3.54
C LYS A 50 -13.46 19.15 4.22
N VAL A 51 -12.45 18.29 4.14
CA VAL A 51 -12.51 16.97 4.72
C VAL A 51 -11.31 16.70 5.63
N GLN A 52 -11.53 15.97 6.72
CA GLN A 52 -10.49 15.55 7.64
C GLN A 52 -10.19 14.06 7.46
N PHE A 53 -8.91 13.73 7.28
CA PHE A 53 -8.45 12.36 7.05
C PHE A 53 -8.43 11.54 8.35
N GLN A 54 -8.86 10.29 8.29
CA GLN A 54 -8.81 9.34 9.39
C GLN A 54 -8.58 7.91 8.89
N LEU A 55 -8.07 7.02 9.74
CA LEU A 55 -8.00 5.60 9.42
C LEU A 55 -9.37 4.95 9.61
N ALA A 56 -9.79 4.15 8.65
CA ALA A 56 -10.94 3.28 8.77
C ALA A 56 -10.60 2.05 9.65
N ARG A 57 -11.61 1.29 10.05
CA ARG A 57 -11.42 0.07 10.87
C ARG A 57 -10.37 -0.87 10.29
N GLU A 58 -10.43 -1.17 9.00
CA GLU A 58 -9.45 -2.03 8.35
C GLU A 58 -8.04 -1.41 8.35
N GLY A 59 -7.92 -0.09 8.22
CA GLY A 59 -6.64 0.61 8.30
C GLY A 59 -5.96 0.45 9.66
N TRP A 60 -6.72 0.47 10.74
CA TRP A 60 -6.20 0.22 12.08
C TRP A 60 -5.61 -1.19 12.25
N LEU A 61 -6.11 -2.18 11.50
CA LEU A 61 -5.63 -3.55 11.50
C LEU A 61 -4.42 -3.77 10.60
N GLN A 62 -4.10 -2.80 9.71
CA GLN A 62 -3.00 -2.91 8.74
C GLN A 62 -1.73 -2.21 9.26
N PRO A 63 -0.64 -2.94 9.58
CA PRO A 63 0.59 -2.31 10.07
C PRO A 63 1.18 -1.28 9.10
N TRP A 64 1.04 -1.49 7.80
CA TRP A 64 1.55 -0.58 6.78
C TRP A 64 0.78 0.74 6.66
N ALA A 65 -0.44 0.81 7.19
CA ALA A 65 -1.26 2.02 7.16
C ALA A 65 -1.01 2.95 8.36
N ARG A 66 -0.35 2.45 9.40
CA ARG A 66 -0.03 3.21 10.62
C ARG A 66 1.42 3.68 10.61
N LEU A 67 1.65 4.87 11.14
CA LEU A 67 2.99 5.48 11.25
C LEU A 67 3.50 5.54 12.69
N ARG A 68 2.64 5.25 13.67
CA ARG A 68 2.96 5.23 15.10
C ARG A 68 2.69 3.84 15.68
N ASP A 69 3.38 3.52 16.75
CA ASP A 69 3.29 2.23 17.43
C ASP A 69 2.02 2.13 18.28
N THR A 70 1.58 3.24 18.87
CA THR A 70 0.38 3.29 19.70
C THR A 70 -0.81 3.91 18.97
N GLU A 71 -2.01 3.48 19.33
CA GLU A 71 -3.24 4.05 18.77
C GLU A 71 -3.40 5.52 19.15
N SER A 72 -3.04 5.89 20.37
CA SER A 72 -3.12 7.28 20.85
C SER A 72 -2.26 8.22 20.02
N ASP A 73 -1.00 7.85 19.77
CA ASP A 73 -0.07 8.66 19.02
C ASP A 73 -0.47 8.76 17.54
N GLU A 74 -1.01 7.66 16.99
CA GLU A 74 -1.49 7.67 15.61
C GLU A 74 -2.74 8.55 15.47
N ARG A 75 -3.67 8.53 16.42
CA ARG A 75 -4.82 9.44 16.43
C ARG A 75 -4.37 10.90 16.52
N ALA A 76 -3.45 11.23 17.45
CA ALA A 76 -2.92 12.58 17.58
C ALA A 76 -2.24 13.06 16.29
N ARG A 77 -1.51 12.17 15.58
CA ARG A 77 -0.92 12.48 14.28
C ARG A 77 -2.00 12.77 13.22
N LEU A 78 -3.03 11.93 13.13
CA LEU A 78 -4.13 12.12 12.17
C LEU A 78 -4.90 13.41 12.43
N ASP A 79 -5.22 13.70 13.70
CA ASP A 79 -5.90 14.94 14.11
C ASP A 79 -5.04 16.18 13.80
N GLY A 80 -3.72 16.03 13.80
CA GLY A 80 -2.78 17.06 13.40
C GLY A 80 -2.63 17.27 11.90
N MET A 81 -3.22 16.44 11.04
CA MET A 81 -3.18 16.64 9.58
C MET A 81 -4.01 17.87 9.16
N PRO A 82 -3.64 18.56 8.08
CA PRO A 82 -4.47 19.64 7.55
C PRO A 82 -5.80 19.10 7.01
N ALA A 83 -6.82 19.92 6.98
CA ALA A 83 -8.02 19.61 6.20
C ALA A 83 -7.69 19.68 4.70
N PHE A 84 -8.28 18.75 3.93
CA PHE A 84 -8.12 18.68 2.48
C PHE A 84 -9.33 19.27 1.77
N GLU A 85 -9.11 19.84 0.59
CA GLU A 85 -10.14 20.56 -0.18
C GLU A 85 -10.42 19.91 -1.53
N VAL A 86 -9.48 19.09 -2.04
CA VAL A 86 -9.63 18.35 -3.29
C VAL A 86 -9.96 16.91 -2.98
N PHE A 87 -11.21 16.52 -3.24
CA PHE A 87 -11.69 15.18 -2.95
C PHE A 87 -12.57 14.66 -4.09
N ASN A 88 -12.26 13.48 -4.60
CA ASN A 88 -13.05 12.80 -5.62
C ASN A 88 -14.05 11.84 -4.97
N ARG A 89 -15.32 12.11 -5.15
CA ARG A 89 -16.37 11.17 -4.73
C ARG A 89 -16.38 9.95 -5.63
N VAL A 90 -16.79 8.84 -5.04
CA VAL A 90 -16.99 7.56 -5.72
C VAL A 90 -18.37 7.01 -5.33
N ARG A 91 -19.02 6.27 -6.21
CA ARG A 91 -20.35 5.73 -5.94
C ARG A 91 -20.36 4.73 -4.79
N ALA A 92 -19.48 3.76 -4.85
CA ALA A 92 -19.37 2.69 -3.87
C ALA A 92 -18.04 1.94 -4.05
N LEU A 93 -17.71 1.08 -3.08
CA LEU A 93 -16.63 0.11 -3.23
C LEU A 93 -17.10 -1.08 -4.08
N LYS A 94 -16.15 -1.66 -4.81
CA LYS A 94 -16.39 -2.93 -5.50
C LYS A 94 -16.34 -4.10 -4.51
N PRO A 95 -17.02 -5.23 -4.81
CA PRO A 95 -16.91 -6.45 -4.01
C PRO A 95 -15.44 -6.88 -3.86
N GLY A 96 -15.03 -7.18 -2.62
CA GLY A 96 -13.65 -7.54 -2.29
C GLY A 96 -12.69 -6.36 -2.07
N ALA A 97 -13.15 -5.12 -2.22
CA ALA A 97 -12.39 -3.94 -1.82
C ALA A 97 -12.55 -3.65 -0.33
N SER A 98 -11.51 -3.08 0.28
CA SER A 98 -11.48 -2.65 1.67
C SER A 98 -11.15 -1.16 1.77
N VAL A 99 -11.80 -0.45 2.71
CA VAL A 99 -11.46 0.93 3.05
C VAL A 99 -10.35 0.93 4.09
N ILE A 100 -9.22 1.52 3.75
CA ILE A 100 -8.08 1.68 4.66
C ILE A 100 -8.15 3.01 5.39
N ALA A 101 -8.54 4.07 4.68
CA ALA A 101 -8.75 5.37 5.26
C ALA A 101 -10.07 5.96 4.77
N SER A 102 -10.68 6.78 5.61
CA SER A 102 -11.86 7.57 5.30
C SER A 102 -11.58 9.05 5.52
N VAL A 103 -12.45 9.88 5.03
CA VAL A 103 -12.50 11.30 5.37
C VAL A 103 -13.85 11.62 6.00
N ARG A 104 -13.84 12.57 6.93
CA ARG A 104 -15.05 13.16 7.50
C ARG A 104 -15.25 14.56 6.94
N ASP A 105 -16.43 14.82 6.42
CA ASP A 105 -16.84 16.14 5.96
C ASP A 105 -17.32 17.05 7.12
N GLU A 106 -17.54 18.32 6.83
CA GLU A 106 -18.02 19.32 7.81
C GLU A 106 -19.42 19.00 8.38
N LYS A 107 -20.20 18.17 7.69
CA LYS A 107 -21.53 17.72 8.13
C LYS A 107 -21.49 16.44 8.95
N GLY A 108 -20.29 15.87 9.15
CA GLY A 108 -20.07 14.61 9.87
C GLY A 108 -20.28 13.36 9.01
N GLY A 109 -20.46 13.51 7.69
CA GLY A 109 -20.50 12.41 6.75
C GLY A 109 -19.14 11.74 6.61
N GLU A 110 -19.14 10.41 6.47
CA GLU A 110 -17.91 9.64 6.27
C GLU A 110 -17.85 9.09 4.85
N LEU A 111 -16.73 9.34 4.17
CA LEU A 111 -16.49 8.93 2.79
C LEU A 111 -15.17 8.16 2.69
N PRO A 112 -15.05 7.14 1.81
CA PRO A 112 -13.80 6.40 1.63
C PRO A 112 -12.72 7.32 1.03
N ALA A 113 -11.53 7.37 1.66
CA ALA A 113 -10.39 8.17 1.21
C ALA A 113 -9.30 7.33 0.56
N LEU A 114 -9.01 6.16 1.11
CA LEU A 114 -8.08 5.18 0.53
C LEU A 114 -8.78 3.82 0.50
N ALA A 115 -9.05 3.33 -0.68
CA ALA A 115 -9.59 2.00 -0.91
C ALA A 115 -8.57 1.11 -1.61
N VAL A 116 -8.57 -0.17 -1.28
CA VAL A 116 -7.62 -1.16 -1.81
C VAL A 116 -8.34 -2.46 -2.17
N GLN A 117 -7.78 -3.19 -3.13
CA GLN A 117 -8.23 -4.55 -3.45
C GLN A 117 -7.13 -5.39 -4.08
N ARG A 118 -7.32 -6.69 -4.10
CA ARG A 118 -6.58 -7.58 -5.01
C ARG A 118 -7.22 -7.55 -6.39
N PHE A 119 -6.38 -7.51 -7.42
CA PHE A 119 -6.82 -7.60 -8.81
C PHE A 119 -5.99 -8.65 -9.53
N GLY A 120 -6.55 -9.85 -9.68
CA GLY A 120 -5.80 -11.01 -10.13
C GLY A 120 -4.67 -11.35 -9.15
N ARG A 121 -3.42 -11.39 -9.65
CA ARG A 121 -2.23 -11.63 -8.82
C ARG A 121 -1.69 -10.37 -8.15
N GLY A 122 -2.07 -9.19 -8.62
CA GLY A 122 -1.57 -7.91 -8.10
C GLY A 122 -2.54 -7.21 -7.17
N ARG A 123 -2.22 -5.96 -6.89
CA ARG A 123 -2.98 -5.10 -5.99
C ARG A 123 -3.30 -3.77 -6.65
N THR A 124 -4.46 -3.23 -6.32
CA THR A 124 -4.85 -1.90 -6.75
C THR A 124 -5.29 -1.06 -5.57
N ALA A 125 -5.00 0.22 -5.65
CA ALA A 125 -5.41 1.20 -4.66
C ALA A 125 -5.97 2.45 -5.33
N ALA A 126 -6.86 3.13 -4.64
CA ALA A 126 -7.44 4.40 -5.02
C ALA A 126 -7.38 5.34 -3.83
N LEU A 127 -6.65 6.45 -3.97
CA LEU A 127 -6.60 7.53 -3.00
C LEU A 127 -7.41 8.70 -3.54
N MET A 128 -8.58 8.96 -2.95
CA MET A 128 -9.54 9.95 -3.41
C MET A 128 -9.20 11.40 -3.02
N VAL A 129 -8.23 11.61 -2.13
CA VAL A 129 -7.73 12.93 -1.73
C VAL A 129 -6.72 13.42 -2.77
N GLY A 130 -6.99 14.56 -3.41
CA GLY A 130 -6.17 15.11 -4.50
C GLY A 130 -5.07 16.06 -4.03
N ASP A 131 -5.23 16.67 -2.88
CA ASP A 131 -4.28 17.63 -2.32
C ASP A 131 -3.54 17.10 -1.07
N ILE A 132 -3.27 15.79 -1.05
CA ILE A 132 -2.56 15.12 0.06
C ILE A 132 -1.15 15.70 0.31
N TRP A 133 -0.54 16.32 -0.70
CA TRP A 133 0.74 17.01 -0.59
C TRP A 133 0.75 18.12 0.47
N ARG A 134 -0.40 18.73 0.79
CA ARG A 134 -0.54 19.75 1.84
C ARG A 134 -0.09 19.25 3.20
N TRP A 135 -0.29 17.94 3.46
CA TRP A 135 0.18 17.32 4.69
C TRP A 135 1.71 17.43 4.83
N GLY A 136 2.46 17.01 3.81
CA GLY A 136 3.91 17.06 3.84
C GLY A 136 4.51 18.47 3.82
N MET A 137 3.73 19.48 3.43
CA MET A 137 4.17 20.87 3.43
C MET A 137 3.88 21.62 4.74
N LYS A 138 3.23 20.97 5.71
CA LYS A 138 2.89 21.59 6.98
C LYS A 138 4.13 21.94 7.82
N ASP A 139 5.01 20.97 7.99
CA ASP A 139 6.28 21.06 8.72
C ASP A 139 7.19 19.88 8.38
N ALA A 140 8.43 19.88 8.88
CA ALA A 140 9.40 18.83 8.60
C ALA A 140 8.94 17.43 9.10
N ALA A 141 8.31 17.35 10.27
CA ALA A 141 7.83 16.08 10.80
C ALA A 141 6.69 15.50 9.96
N ALA A 142 5.78 16.34 9.49
CA ALA A 142 4.71 15.95 8.58
C ALA A 142 5.26 15.51 7.21
N HIS A 143 6.34 16.14 6.73
CA HIS A 143 7.03 15.71 5.52
C HIS A 143 7.62 14.30 5.66
N ASP A 144 8.33 14.04 6.75
CA ASP A 144 8.90 12.71 7.03
C ASP A 144 7.81 11.63 7.18
N ASP A 145 6.69 11.99 7.81
CA ASP A 145 5.53 11.12 7.95
C ASP A 145 4.89 10.80 6.58
N MET A 146 4.72 11.79 5.73
CA MET A 146 4.18 11.60 4.38
C MET A 146 5.09 10.69 3.56
N ASP A 147 6.39 10.91 3.60
CA ASP A 147 7.39 10.06 2.94
C ASP A 147 7.35 8.62 3.44
N ARG A 148 7.18 8.43 4.74
CA ARG A 148 7.03 7.10 5.34
C ARG A 148 5.75 6.43 4.86
N ALA A 149 4.62 7.16 4.86
CA ALA A 149 3.34 6.66 4.38
C ALA A 149 3.42 6.20 2.91
N TRP A 150 4.04 6.99 2.03
CA TRP A 150 4.24 6.62 0.63
C TRP A 150 5.10 5.38 0.48
N ARG A 151 6.22 5.29 1.21
CA ARG A 151 7.08 4.09 1.17
C ARG A 151 6.34 2.83 1.62
N GLN A 152 5.53 2.93 2.69
CA GLN A 152 4.74 1.81 3.19
C GLN A 152 3.66 1.39 2.17
N LEU A 153 2.91 2.33 1.62
CA LEU A 153 1.88 2.06 0.60
C LEU A 153 2.47 1.42 -0.66
N VAL A 154 3.58 1.96 -1.18
CA VAL A 154 4.25 1.40 -2.37
C VAL A 154 4.77 0.00 -2.08
N ARG A 155 5.42 -0.24 -0.94
CA ARG A 155 5.86 -1.58 -0.55
C ARG A 155 4.69 -2.57 -0.47
N TRP A 156 3.58 -2.14 0.11
CA TRP A 156 2.38 -2.97 0.16
C TRP A 156 1.84 -3.28 -1.24
N LEU A 157 1.78 -2.29 -2.13
CA LEU A 157 1.30 -2.47 -3.51
C LEU A 157 2.13 -3.49 -4.30
N ILE A 158 3.45 -3.51 -4.10
CA ILE A 158 4.37 -4.35 -4.87
C ILE A 158 4.78 -5.65 -4.15
N SER A 159 4.26 -5.92 -2.96
CA SER A 159 4.70 -7.07 -2.15
C SER A 159 4.44 -8.42 -2.82
N ASP A 160 3.50 -8.50 -3.74
CA ASP A 160 3.17 -9.71 -4.50
C ASP A 160 3.86 -9.77 -5.88
N VAL A 161 4.66 -8.75 -6.24
CA VAL A 161 5.40 -8.75 -7.52
C VAL A 161 6.48 -9.81 -7.46
N PRO A 162 6.45 -10.82 -8.34
CA PRO A 162 7.49 -11.84 -8.37
C PRO A 162 8.84 -11.22 -8.70
N LEU A 163 9.87 -11.56 -7.94
CA LEU A 163 11.25 -11.23 -8.28
C LEU A 163 11.73 -12.15 -9.42
N ARG A 164 12.63 -11.63 -10.28
CA ARG A 164 13.27 -12.47 -11.33
C ARG A 164 14.11 -13.59 -10.70
N VAL A 165 14.76 -13.29 -9.59
CA VAL A 165 15.44 -14.28 -8.75
C VAL A 165 14.83 -14.18 -7.35
N GLN A 166 14.28 -15.27 -6.88
CA GLN A 166 13.68 -15.37 -5.55
C GLN A 166 14.34 -16.52 -4.81
N THR A 167 14.88 -16.22 -3.64
CA THR A 167 15.46 -17.22 -2.73
C THR A 167 14.60 -17.35 -1.49
N SER A 168 14.41 -18.57 -1.02
CA SER A 168 13.85 -18.87 0.29
C SER A 168 14.69 -19.92 0.97
N ALA A 169 14.99 -19.75 2.25
CA ALA A 169 15.63 -20.76 3.10
C ALA A 169 14.58 -21.26 4.10
N GLU A 170 14.45 -22.57 4.19
CA GLU A 170 13.53 -23.22 5.11
C GLU A 170 14.32 -24.28 5.92
N PRO A 171 14.17 -24.30 7.26
CA PRO A 171 14.79 -25.35 8.07
C PRO A 171 14.24 -26.72 7.67
N VAL A 172 15.09 -27.70 7.60
CA VAL A 172 14.70 -29.12 7.34
C VAL A 172 14.25 -29.77 8.65
N PRO A 173 12.95 -30.05 8.84
CA PRO A 173 12.43 -30.49 10.16
C PRO A 173 12.97 -31.79 10.72
N ALA A 174 13.63 -32.60 9.88
CA ALA A 174 14.14 -33.93 10.25
C ALA A 174 15.64 -33.93 10.51
N ASP A 175 16.34 -32.80 10.39
CA ASP A 175 17.79 -32.79 10.51
C ASP A 175 18.22 -32.10 11.82
N ALA A 176 18.72 -32.93 12.77
CA ALA A 176 19.23 -32.43 14.05
C ALA A 176 20.50 -31.57 13.94
N ASN A 177 21.08 -31.46 12.74
CA ASN A 177 22.30 -30.69 12.48
C ASN A 177 22.03 -29.26 11.98
N GLY A 178 20.76 -28.81 11.94
CA GLY A 178 20.41 -27.47 11.53
C GLY A 178 20.55 -27.22 10.02
N ALA A 179 20.36 -28.26 9.19
CA ALA A 179 20.36 -28.10 7.75
C ALA A 179 19.19 -27.24 7.28
N GLU A 180 19.48 -26.34 6.35
CA GLU A 180 18.47 -25.50 5.69
C GLU A 180 18.34 -25.90 4.23
N ARG A 181 17.10 -25.90 3.74
CA ARG A 181 16.81 -26.08 2.33
C ARG A 181 16.71 -24.71 1.66
N VAL A 182 17.64 -24.41 0.77
CA VAL A 182 17.60 -23.19 -0.03
C VAL A 182 16.86 -23.51 -1.34
N GLN A 183 15.77 -22.81 -1.59
CA GLN A 183 15.05 -22.86 -2.86
C GLN A 183 15.29 -21.58 -3.64
N VAL A 184 15.76 -21.71 -4.89
CA VAL A 184 15.96 -20.59 -5.79
C VAL A 184 14.99 -20.73 -6.97
N ARG A 185 14.24 -19.67 -7.25
CA ARG A 185 13.35 -19.58 -8.41
C ARG A 185 13.86 -18.49 -9.32
N VAL A 186 14.16 -18.85 -10.57
CA VAL A 186 14.63 -17.92 -11.60
C VAL A 186 13.57 -17.74 -12.65
N ARG A 187 13.37 -16.49 -13.09
CA ARG A 187 12.45 -16.11 -14.17
C ARG A 187 13.18 -15.25 -15.21
N ASP A 188 12.80 -15.41 -16.46
CA ASP A 188 13.30 -14.60 -17.58
C ASP A 188 12.74 -13.16 -17.54
N GLU A 189 13.06 -12.36 -18.56
CA GLU A 189 12.56 -10.98 -18.71
C GLU A 189 11.04 -10.90 -18.90
N LYS A 190 10.42 -11.99 -19.32
CA LYS A 190 8.96 -12.12 -19.48
C LYS A 190 8.30 -12.72 -18.22
N PHE A 191 9.09 -12.93 -17.15
CA PHE A 191 8.66 -13.56 -15.90
C PHE A 191 8.19 -15.01 -16.05
N GLN A 192 8.66 -15.71 -17.09
CA GLN A 192 8.47 -17.15 -17.24
C GLN A 192 9.55 -17.90 -16.44
N PRO A 193 9.23 -19.07 -15.85
CA PRO A 193 10.24 -19.91 -15.20
C PRO A 193 11.37 -20.28 -16.18
N VAL A 194 12.60 -20.29 -15.66
CA VAL A 194 13.79 -20.74 -16.37
C VAL A 194 14.26 -22.02 -15.73
N ASP A 195 14.12 -23.16 -16.44
CA ASP A 195 14.41 -24.48 -15.87
C ASP A 195 15.90 -24.84 -15.93
N ASP A 196 16.69 -24.18 -16.79
CA ASP A 196 18.12 -24.41 -17.02
C ASP A 196 19.02 -23.28 -16.48
N ALA A 197 18.54 -22.49 -15.52
CA ALA A 197 19.30 -21.41 -14.93
C ALA A 197 20.50 -21.95 -14.11
N VAL A 198 21.68 -21.39 -14.33
CA VAL A 198 22.85 -21.64 -13.50
C VAL A 198 22.79 -20.74 -12.28
N VAL A 199 22.79 -21.33 -11.10
CA VAL A 199 22.69 -20.63 -9.81
C VAL A 199 23.97 -20.87 -9.01
N THR A 200 24.61 -19.80 -8.58
CA THR A 200 25.75 -19.86 -7.63
C THR A 200 25.27 -19.32 -6.28
N ILE A 201 25.49 -20.07 -5.22
CA ILE A 201 25.15 -19.69 -3.84
C ILE A 201 26.45 -19.49 -3.07
N GLU A 202 26.64 -18.30 -2.52
CA GLU A 202 27.74 -17.99 -1.61
C GLU A 202 27.16 -17.87 -0.19
N ILE A 203 27.79 -18.56 0.77
CA ILE A 203 27.38 -18.55 2.16
C ILE A 203 28.52 -17.95 2.97
N GLU A 204 28.29 -16.77 3.53
CA GLU A 204 29.23 -16.11 4.40
C GLU A 204 28.78 -16.20 5.87
N PRO A 205 29.68 -16.53 6.82
CA PRO A 205 29.34 -16.51 8.22
C PRO A 205 29.10 -15.07 8.69
N VAL A 206 27.94 -14.79 9.27
CA VAL A 206 27.69 -13.51 9.93
C VAL A 206 28.33 -13.55 11.32
N VAL A 207 29.43 -12.84 11.50
CA VAL A 207 30.02 -12.65 12.83
C VAL A 207 29.23 -11.58 13.55
N PHE A 208 28.36 -11.98 14.47
CA PHE A 208 27.78 -11.03 15.41
C PHE A 208 28.89 -10.54 16.35
N ALA A 209 29.24 -9.26 16.29
CA ALA A 209 30.06 -8.64 17.31
C ALA A 209 29.27 -8.71 18.63
N GLY A 210 29.55 -9.73 19.42
CA GLY A 210 28.98 -9.87 20.76
C GLY A 210 29.40 -8.64 21.57
N THR A 211 28.43 -7.97 22.17
CA THR A 211 28.66 -7.03 23.26
C THR A 211 29.44 -7.78 24.36
N ALA A 212 30.73 -7.49 24.48
CA ALA A 212 31.52 -7.95 25.60
C ALA A 212 30.87 -7.42 26.88
N GLY A 213 30.21 -8.30 27.60
CA GLY A 213 29.69 -8.01 28.92
C GLY A 213 30.85 -7.57 29.80
N ALA A 214 30.78 -6.37 30.33
CA ALA A 214 31.60 -5.96 31.47
C ALA A 214 31.24 -6.85 32.66
N ALA A 215 32.05 -7.87 32.87
CA ALA A 215 32.06 -8.61 34.15
C ALA A 215 33.01 -7.87 35.10
N GLY A 216 32.49 -7.43 36.16
CA GLY A 216 32.80 -7.03 37.44
C GLY A 216 34.24 -6.85 37.94
N ALA A 217 34.40 -5.88 38.74
CA ALA A 217 35.15 -5.93 40.00
C ALA A 217 34.33 -5.18 41.06
#